data_0d37a1cd2c740a1f9888eed9c5af50e3
#
_entry.id   0d37a1cd2c740a1f9888eed9c5af50e3
#
_cell.length_a   1.000
_cell.length_b   1.000
_cell.length_c   1.000
_cell.angle_alpha   90.00
_cell.angle_beta   90.00
_cell.angle_gamma   90.00
#
_symmetry.space_group_name_H-M   'P 1'
#
loop_
_entity.id
_entity.type
_entity.pdbx_description
1 polymer ?
#
loop_
_entity_poly.entity_id
_entity_poly.type
_entity_poly.pdbx_seq_one_letter_code
_entity_poly.pdbx_strand_id
1 'polypeptide(L)'
;RVAADDAGQGFVDGFADLLEALDKRHAYFHAARCRISDHALEKAVFVQPDAAGEAEAVFRKAMAGGEISSPEADRFKAVLVTELARMNARRGWAMQLHIGALRNVNSKMFAALGPDSGFDAINDEPVAKPLARFLDHLASRDDLPKTIIYTLNPRDIDPVCALAGCFQAGPVPGKLQPGPAWWFNDTKDGMETQLKSLARTGLLSHFTGMVTDSRSFLSYSRHEYFRRILANLLGGWMVRGEAPGCMVSRVPRFAAVRTRGEQHAERATSPNYFDLLGGMMQDICYTNAARFFETSE
;
A
#
# COMPACT_ATOMS: atom_id res chain seq x y z
N ARG A 1 23.94 16.74 -0.43
CA ARG A 1 24.17 18.05 -1.10
C ARG A 1 22.87 18.70 -1.57
N VAL A 2 21.99 17.98 -2.27
CA VAL A 2 20.74 18.56 -2.83
C VAL A 2 19.80 19.10 -1.76
N ALA A 3 19.77 18.54 -0.56
CA ALA A 3 18.91 19.01 0.53
C ALA A 3 19.46 20.28 1.23
N ALA A 4 20.75 20.55 1.14
CA ALA A 4 21.40 21.68 1.80
C ALA A 4 21.28 22.98 0.98
N ASP A 5 21.31 22.91 -0.34
CA ASP A 5 21.41 24.09 -1.21
C ASP A 5 20.16 24.99 -1.22
N ASP A 6 18.96 24.40 -1.06
CA ASP A 6 17.69 25.16 -1.04
C ASP A 6 17.20 25.53 0.37
N ALA A 7 17.78 24.94 1.43
CA ALA A 7 17.36 25.18 2.81
C ALA A 7 18.14 26.29 3.50
N GLY A 8 19.03 26.99 2.76
CA GLY A 8 19.83 28.10 3.28
C GLY A 8 20.88 27.64 4.30
N GLN A 9 22.11 27.44 3.86
CA GLN A 9 23.34 27.41 4.67
C GLN A 9 23.32 26.51 5.92
N GLY A 10 23.20 25.19 5.75
CA GLY A 10 23.48 24.24 6.81
C GLY A 10 24.14 23.00 6.25
N PHE A 11 25.33 22.67 6.72
CA PHE A 11 25.91 21.34 6.49
C PHE A 11 25.09 20.32 7.27
N VAL A 12 24.87 19.15 6.69
CA VAL A 12 24.28 18.01 7.40
C VAL A 12 25.42 17.32 8.15
N ASP A 13 25.61 17.70 9.42
CA ASP A 13 26.71 17.21 10.26
C ASP A 13 26.29 16.04 11.15
N GLY A 14 24.99 15.84 11.35
CA GLY A 14 24.41 14.79 12.17
C GLY A 14 23.12 14.21 11.59
N PHE A 15 22.63 13.15 12.21
CA PHE A 15 21.37 12.53 11.82
C PHE A 15 20.17 13.46 12.07
N ALA A 16 20.23 14.28 13.12
CA ALA A 16 19.19 15.28 13.39
C ALA A 16 19.09 16.33 12.26
N ASP A 17 20.22 16.78 11.72
CA ASP A 17 20.24 17.71 10.60
C ASP A 17 19.69 17.07 9.33
N LEU A 18 19.96 15.77 9.11
CA LEU A 18 19.36 15.01 8.02
C LEU A 18 17.82 14.99 8.15
N LEU A 19 17.31 14.71 9.34
CA LEU A 19 15.87 14.68 9.59
C LEU A 19 15.22 16.07 9.38
N GLU A 20 15.88 17.13 9.83
CA GLU A 20 15.41 18.50 9.60
C GLU A 20 15.38 18.84 8.09
N ALA A 21 16.41 18.46 7.34
CA ALA A 21 16.47 18.67 5.90
C ALA A 21 15.35 17.89 5.17
N LEU A 22 15.09 16.65 5.59
CA LEU A 22 14.00 15.84 5.05
C LEU A 22 12.64 16.44 5.39
N ASP A 23 12.43 16.95 6.61
CA ASP A 23 11.16 17.57 6.99
C ASP A 23 10.92 18.88 6.21
N LYS A 24 11.95 19.69 5.96
CA LYS A 24 11.86 20.85 5.06
C LYS A 24 11.45 20.45 3.64
N ARG A 25 12.03 19.37 3.10
CA ARG A 25 11.64 18.85 1.78
C ARG A 25 10.22 18.30 1.78
N HIS A 26 9.83 17.61 2.83
CA HIS A 26 8.47 17.13 2.99
C HIS A 26 7.46 18.30 3.02
N ALA A 27 7.79 19.40 3.72
CA ALA A 27 7.00 20.62 3.75
C ALA A 27 6.88 21.27 2.35
N TYR A 28 8.00 21.35 1.62
CA TYR A 28 8.03 21.86 0.25
C TYR A 28 7.11 21.06 -0.68
N PHE A 29 7.24 19.72 -0.66
CA PHE A 29 6.38 18.86 -1.46
C PHE A 29 4.91 18.94 -1.03
N HIS A 30 4.64 19.11 0.28
CA HIS A 30 3.30 19.31 0.77
C HIS A 30 2.67 20.59 0.19
N ALA A 31 3.39 21.70 0.16
CA ALA A 31 2.97 22.95 -0.48
C ALA A 31 2.73 22.76 -2.00
N ALA A 32 3.50 21.89 -2.65
CA ALA A 32 3.29 21.50 -4.05
C ALA A 32 2.16 20.44 -4.23
N ARG A 33 1.33 20.21 -3.20
CA ARG A 33 0.22 19.26 -3.19
C ARG A 33 0.61 17.78 -3.25
N CYS A 34 1.81 17.40 -2.91
CA CYS A 34 2.15 16.00 -2.67
C CYS A 34 1.45 15.48 -1.41
N ARG A 35 0.93 14.25 -1.46
CA ARG A 35 0.15 13.63 -0.38
C ARG A 35 0.54 12.19 -0.09
N ILE A 36 1.63 11.76 -0.68
CA ILE A 36 2.08 10.38 -0.59
C ILE A 36 3.60 10.31 -0.60
N SER A 37 4.17 9.40 0.17
CA SER A 37 5.57 9.01 0.10
C SER A 37 5.70 7.53 -0.24
N ASP A 38 6.81 7.13 -0.80
CA ASP A 38 7.10 5.76 -1.19
C ASP A 38 8.51 5.35 -0.78
N HIS A 39 8.62 4.18 -0.16
CA HIS A 39 9.86 3.66 0.39
C HIS A 39 10.05 2.20 0.02
N ALA A 40 11.18 1.90 -0.61
CA ALA A 40 11.58 0.54 -0.95
C ALA A 40 12.48 -0.04 0.14
N LEU A 41 12.15 -1.22 0.62
CA LEU A 41 12.89 -1.96 1.63
C LEU A 41 13.18 -3.37 1.11
N GLU A 42 14.44 -3.78 1.14
CA GLU A 42 14.81 -5.17 0.79
C GLU A 42 14.13 -6.18 1.72
N LYS A 43 14.01 -5.83 3.00
CA LYS A 43 13.32 -6.59 4.03
C LYS A 43 12.59 -5.66 5.01
N ALA A 44 11.58 -6.16 5.69
CA ALA A 44 10.96 -5.42 6.77
C ALA A 44 11.95 -5.27 7.95
N VAL A 45 12.15 -4.04 8.39
CA VAL A 45 13.08 -3.72 9.48
C VAL A 45 12.33 -3.03 10.62
N PHE A 46 12.68 -3.41 11.84
CA PHE A 46 12.21 -2.75 13.04
C PHE A 46 13.27 -2.85 14.15
N VAL A 47 13.51 -1.74 14.82
CA VAL A 47 14.34 -1.69 16.02
C VAL A 47 13.56 -1.05 17.18
N GLN A 48 14.04 -1.26 18.41
CA GLN A 48 13.46 -0.66 19.60
C GLN A 48 13.57 0.88 19.56
N PRO A 49 12.66 1.60 20.26
CA PRO A 49 12.52 3.06 20.20
C PRO A 49 13.76 3.87 20.56
N ASP A 50 14.67 3.31 21.34
CA ASP A 50 15.87 4.01 21.87
C ASP A 50 17.03 4.07 20.86
N ALA A 51 16.79 3.63 19.63
CA ALA A 51 17.83 3.52 18.60
C ALA A 51 18.23 4.85 17.93
N ALA A 52 17.68 6.00 18.33
CA ALA A 52 18.06 7.29 17.75
C ALA A 52 19.56 7.60 17.92
N GLY A 53 20.13 7.29 19.08
CA GLY A 53 21.58 7.43 19.33
C GLY A 53 22.42 6.46 18.51
N GLU A 54 21.90 5.26 18.24
CA GLU A 54 22.56 4.29 17.34
C GLU A 54 22.50 4.76 15.88
N ALA A 55 21.40 5.35 15.42
CA ALA A 55 21.29 5.91 14.08
C ALA A 55 22.26 7.08 13.87
N GLU A 56 22.42 7.95 14.87
CA GLU A 56 23.43 9.02 14.88
C GLU A 56 24.85 8.45 14.75
N ALA A 57 25.19 7.41 15.52
CA ALA A 57 26.51 6.79 15.48
C ALA A 57 26.80 6.18 14.09
N VAL A 58 25.81 5.48 13.50
CA VAL A 58 25.93 4.90 12.16
C VAL A 58 26.07 6.01 11.10
N PHE A 59 25.29 7.08 11.22
CA PHE A 59 25.35 8.21 10.30
C PHE A 59 26.75 8.86 10.32
N ARG A 60 27.29 9.18 11.49
CA ARG A 60 28.64 9.76 11.63
C ARG A 60 29.72 8.84 11.11
N LYS A 61 29.63 7.53 11.39
CA LYS A 61 30.55 6.52 10.85
C LYS A 61 30.55 6.51 9.32
N ALA A 62 29.36 6.56 8.69
CA ALA A 62 29.21 6.62 7.24
C ALA A 62 29.78 7.92 6.65
N MET A 63 29.52 9.07 7.29
CA MET A 63 30.05 10.38 6.87
C MET A 63 31.58 10.44 6.95
N ALA A 64 32.19 9.72 7.90
CA ALA A 64 33.64 9.59 8.03
C ALA A 64 34.26 8.57 7.04
N GLY A 65 33.43 7.93 6.17
CA GLY A 65 33.90 6.92 5.22
C GLY A 65 34.12 5.54 5.85
N GLY A 66 33.61 5.30 7.06
CA GLY A 66 33.71 4.01 7.73
C GLY A 66 32.80 2.94 7.10
N GLU A 67 33.25 1.70 7.12
CA GLU A 67 32.47 0.57 6.61
C GLU A 67 31.25 0.29 7.51
N ILE A 68 30.05 0.23 6.91
CA ILE A 68 28.78 -0.02 7.60
C ILE A 68 28.40 -1.49 7.47
N SER A 69 28.27 -2.17 8.60
CA SER A 69 27.76 -3.56 8.62
C SER A 69 26.26 -3.62 8.33
N SER A 70 25.77 -4.78 7.85
CA SER A 70 24.35 -4.98 7.58
C SER A 70 23.44 -4.71 8.79
N PRO A 71 23.76 -5.16 10.03
CA PRO A 71 22.97 -4.81 11.20
C PRO A 71 22.95 -3.31 11.54
N GLU A 72 24.03 -2.58 11.30
CA GLU A 72 24.07 -1.12 11.46
C GLU A 72 23.17 -0.44 10.43
N ALA A 73 23.24 -0.86 9.16
CA ALA A 73 22.39 -0.36 8.09
C ALA A 73 20.89 -0.62 8.37
N ASP A 74 20.54 -1.79 8.88
CA ASP A 74 19.16 -2.14 9.24
C ASP A 74 18.64 -1.25 10.38
N ARG A 75 19.45 -1.00 11.41
CA ARG A 75 19.10 -0.07 12.49
C ARG A 75 18.87 1.34 11.99
N PHE A 76 19.79 1.85 11.18
CA PHE A 76 19.64 3.17 10.57
C PHE A 76 18.38 3.29 9.73
N LYS A 77 18.13 2.33 8.84
CA LYS A 77 16.92 2.28 8.01
C LYS A 77 15.63 2.25 8.86
N ALA A 78 15.60 1.43 9.90
CA ALA A 78 14.42 1.31 10.77
C ALA A 78 14.09 2.62 11.48
N VAL A 79 15.09 3.33 12.02
CA VAL A 79 14.90 4.65 12.65
C VAL A 79 14.45 5.67 11.62
N LEU A 80 15.14 5.74 10.46
CA LEU A 80 14.81 6.68 9.40
C LEU A 80 13.38 6.50 8.88
N VAL A 81 12.96 5.25 8.59
CA VAL A 81 11.60 4.96 8.11
C VAL A 81 10.55 5.31 9.16
N THR A 82 10.85 5.12 10.47
CA THR A 82 9.98 5.53 11.56
C THR A 82 9.79 7.04 11.59
N GLU A 83 10.86 7.82 11.45
CA GLU A 83 10.77 9.29 11.42
C GLU A 83 10.03 9.79 10.18
N LEU A 84 10.23 9.15 9.02
CA LEU A 84 9.48 9.46 7.80
C LEU A 84 7.98 9.15 7.94
N ALA A 85 7.64 8.05 8.63
CA ALA A 85 6.23 7.74 8.96
C ALA A 85 5.60 8.83 9.84
N ARG A 86 6.33 9.33 10.85
CA ARG A 86 5.90 10.45 11.68
C ARG A 86 5.71 11.75 10.90
N MET A 87 6.61 12.03 9.94
CA MET A 87 6.45 13.19 9.04
C MET A 87 5.18 13.07 8.19
N ASN A 88 4.88 11.86 7.68
CA ASN A 88 3.65 11.59 6.95
C ASN A 88 2.41 11.77 7.84
N ALA A 89 2.41 11.21 9.06
CA ALA A 89 1.29 11.31 9.99
C ALA A 89 0.97 12.78 10.32
N ARG A 90 1.99 13.59 10.65
CA ARG A 90 1.82 15.01 10.97
C ARG A 90 1.19 15.83 9.85
N ARG A 91 1.39 15.44 8.59
CA ARG A 91 0.87 16.15 7.40
C ARG A 91 -0.29 15.44 6.71
N GLY A 92 -0.80 14.34 7.28
CA GLY A 92 -1.90 13.58 6.72
C GLY A 92 -1.58 12.84 5.41
N TRP A 93 -0.29 12.60 5.12
CA TRP A 93 0.13 11.87 3.93
C TRP A 93 -0.10 10.38 4.07
N ALA A 94 -0.27 9.72 2.95
CA ALA A 94 -0.16 8.28 2.86
C ALA A 94 1.30 7.84 2.73
N MET A 95 1.66 6.73 3.37
CA MET A 95 2.96 6.08 3.25
C MET A 95 2.83 4.80 2.45
N GLN A 96 3.65 4.62 1.44
CA GLN A 96 3.79 3.35 0.73
C GLN A 96 5.08 2.65 1.14
N LEU A 97 4.99 1.35 1.40
CA LEU A 97 6.13 0.49 1.71
C LEU A 97 6.20 -0.64 0.68
N HIS A 98 7.24 -0.65 -0.13
CA HIS A 98 7.56 -1.73 -1.07
C HIS A 98 8.60 -2.65 -0.45
N ILE A 99 8.25 -3.90 -0.16
CA ILE A 99 9.07 -4.81 0.65
C ILE A 99 9.38 -6.10 -0.12
N GLY A 100 10.64 -6.52 -0.10
CA GLY A 100 11.02 -7.87 -0.53
C GLY A 100 11.71 -7.97 -1.87
N ALA A 101 12.29 -6.89 -2.40
CA ALA A 101 13.11 -6.94 -3.62
C ALA A 101 14.57 -7.28 -3.26
N LEU A 102 15.04 -8.45 -3.66
CA LEU A 102 16.44 -8.84 -3.58
C LEU A 102 17.15 -8.33 -4.83
N ARG A 103 17.92 -7.26 -4.66
CA ARG A 103 18.52 -6.50 -5.77
C ARG A 103 19.84 -7.07 -6.23
N ASN A 104 20.08 -7.00 -7.56
CA ASN A 104 21.39 -7.20 -8.18
C ASN A 104 22.03 -8.57 -7.86
N VAL A 105 21.25 -9.64 -7.86
CA VAL A 105 21.70 -10.98 -7.43
C VAL A 105 22.80 -11.59 -8.32
N ASN A 106 22.97 -11.07 -9.54
CA ASN A 106 24.04 -11.46 -10.46
C ASN A 106 25.12 -10.38 -10.48
N SER A 107 26.15 -10.55 -9.64
CA SER A 107 27.24 -9.57 -9.49
C SER A 107 28.03 -9.31 -10.80
N LYS A 108 28.17 -10.34 -11.65
CA LYS A 108 28.84 -10.19 -12.96
C LYS A 108 28.05 -9.25 -13.88
N MET A 109 26.73 -9.42 -13.92
CA MET A 109 25.86 -8.58 -14.75
C MET A 109 25.69 -7.20 -14.17
N PHE A 110 25.65 -7.09 -12.84
CA PHE A 110 25.67 -5.78 -12.17
C PHE A 110 26.94 -4.98 -12.49
N ALA A 111 28.10 -5.61 -12.48
CA ALA A 111 29.35 -4.96 -12.86
C ALA A 111 29.38 -4.53 -14.33
N ALA A 112 28.71 -5.27 -15.22
CA ALA A 112 28.70 -4.98 -16.65
C ALA A 112 27.63 -3.96 -17.07
N LEU A 113 26.44 -3.97 -16.45
CA LEU A 113 25.25 -3.23 -16.89
C LEU A 113 24.72 -2.23 -15.85
N GLY A 114 25.18 -2.30 -14.60
CA GLY A 114 24.68 -1.48 -13.51
C GLY A 114 23.33 -1.96 -12.93
N PRO A 115 22.72 -1.13 -12.06
CA PRO A 115 21.44 -1.44 -11.42
C PRO A 115 20.28 -1.38 -12.41
N ASP A 116 19.12 -1.92 -11.99
CA ASP A 116 17.85 -1.89 -12.72
C ASP A 116 17.91 -2.55 -14.14
N SER A 117 18.81 -3.49 -14.31
CA SER A 117 19.06 -4.18 -15.58
C SER A 117 18.43 -5.58 -15.69
N GLY A 118 17.47 -5.92 -14.78
CA GLY A 118 16.68 -7.15 -14.84
C GLY A 118 17.23 -8.33 -14.03
N PHE A 119 18.20 -8.09 -13.15
CA PHE A 119 18.85 -9.15 -12.33
C PHE A 119 18.45 -9.04 -10.85
N ASP A 120 17.18 -8.73 -10.59
CA ASP A 120 16.58 -8.70 -9.26
C ASP A 120 15.71 -9.93 -9.05
N ALA A 121 15.53 -10.33 -7.79
CA ALA A 121 14.76 -11.52 -7.40
C ALA A 121 13.84 -11.22 -6.20
N ILE A 122 13.06 -12.23 -5.81
CA ILE A 122 12.19 -12.20 -4.65
C ILE A 122 13.02 -12.54 -3.40
N ASN A 123 12.97 -11.66 -2.39
CA ASN A 123 13.54 -11.94 -1.08
C ASN A 123 12.62 -12.86 -0.27
N ASP A 124 13.24 -13.69 0.57
CA ASP A 124 12.55 -14.67 1.42
C ASP A 124 12.70 -14.37 2.93
N GLU A 125 13.14 -13.17 3.29
CA GLU A 125 13.21 -12.73 4.67
C GLU A 125 11.81 -12.57 5.29
N PRO A 126 11.63 -12.93 6.58
CA PRO A 126 10.34 -12.83 7.25
C PRO A 126 9.82 -11.37 7.32
N VAL A 127 8.61 -11.13 6.82
CA VAL A 127 8.00 -9.79 6.82
C VAL A 127 7.08 -9.55 8.01
N ALA A 128 6.26 -10.52 8.39
CA ALA A 128 5.14 -10.30 9.31
C ALA A 128 5.55 -9.76 10.69
N LYS A 129 6.52 -10.38 11.36
CA LYS A 129 6.89 -10.01 12.73
C LYS A 129 7.59 -8.65 12.84
N PRO A 130 8.58 -8.30 12.00
CA PRO A 130 9.16 -6.96 12.02
C PRO A 130 8.15 -5.88 11.64
N LEU A 131 7.32 -6.13 10.63
CA LEU A 131 6.28 -5.20 10.20
C LEU A 131 5.23 -4.96 11.30
N ALA A 132 4.75 -6.01 11.97
CA ALA A 132 3.83 -5.87 13.09
C ALA A 132 4.38 -4.96 14.20
N ARG A 133 5.67 -5.13 14.55
CA ARG A 133 6.33 -4.28 15.55
C ARG A 133 6.48 -2.83 15.10
N PHE A 134 6.79 -2.60 13.84
CA PHE A 134 6.86 -1.26 13.26
C PHE A 134 5.51 -0.55 13.31
N LEU A 135 4.45 -1.23 12.90
CA LEU A 135 3.09 -0.69 12.91
C LEU A 135 2.59 -0.43 14.34
N ASP A 136 2.84 -1.36 15.27
CA ASP A 136 2.48 -1.22 16.68
C ASP A 136 3.22 -0.04 17.34
N HIS A 137 4.50 0.11 17.05
CA HIS A 137 5.30 1.23 17.57
C HIS A 137 4.72 2.60 17.15
N LEU A 138 4.24 2.72 15.91
CA LEU A 138 3.62 3.94 15.42
C LEU A 138 2.18 4.09 15.93
N ALA A 139 1.40 3.02 15.92
CA ALA A 139 0.00 3.05 16.35
C ALA A 139 -0.15 3.39 17.84
N SER A 140 0.70 2.84 18.70
CA SER A 140 0.69 3.09 20.16
C SER A 140 1.00 4.55 20.53
N ARG A 141 1.44 5.37 19.58
CA ARG A 141 1.79 6.78 19.75
C ARG A 141 0.92 7.74 18.90
N ASP A 142 -0.11 7.21 18.27
CA ASP A 142 -0.93 7.94 17.30
C ASP A 142 -0.14 8.50 16.10
N ASP A 143 1.02 7.93 15.83
CA ASP A 143 1.94 8.33 14.75
C ASP A 143 1.78 7.50 13.47
N LEU A 144 0.85 6.51 13.43
CA LEU A 144 0.64 5.66 12.26
C LEU A 144 -0.10 6.43 11.15
N PRO A 145 0.55 6.73 10.00
CA PRO A 145 -0.12 7.36 8.87
C PRO A 145 -1.06 6.39 8.14
N LYS A 146 -1.83 6.90 7.18
CA LYS A 146 -2.43 6.05 6.14
C LYS A 146 -1.33 5.26 5.47
N THR A 147 -1.43 3.93 5.40
CA THR A 147 -0.31 3.11 4.94
C THR A 147 -0.76 2.04 3.95
N ILE A 148 -0.03 1.92 2.84
CA ILE A 148 -0.21 0.88 1.83
C ILE A 148 1.08 0.04 1.79
N ILE A 149 0.93 -1.29 1.91
CA ILE A 149 2.05 -2.21 1.99
C ILE A 149 2.06 -3.14 0.78
N TYR A 150 3.12 -3.07 0.01
CA TYR A 150 3.36 -3.93 -1.15
C TYR A 150 4.38 -4.99 -0.80
N THR A 151 4.06 -6.24 -1.12
CA THR A 151 4.99 -7.36 -0.95
C THR A 151 5.34 -7.97 -2.29
N LEU A 152 6.60 -8.37 -2.43
CA LEU A 152 7.07 -9.02 -3.64
C LEU A 152 6.92 -10.53 -3.56
N ASN A 153 7.11 -11.11 -2.38
CA ASN A 153 6.93 -12.54 -2.17
C ASN A 153 5.44 -12.88 -2.05
N PRO A 154 4.90 -13.78 -2.90
CA PRO A 154 3.49 -14.17 -2.85
C PRO A 154 3.05 -14.75 -1.50
N ARG A 155 3.95 -15.42 -0.75
CA ARG A 155 3.66 -15.96 0.58
C ARG A 155 3.29 -14.89 1.61
N ASP A 156 3.73 -13.64 1.40
CA ASP A 156 3.52 -12.55 2.36
C ASP A 156 2.18 -11.82 2.14
N ILE A 157 1.43 -12.16 1.10
CA ILE A 157 0.14 -11.53 0.79
C ILE A 157 -0.86 -11.75 1.94
N ASP A 158 -1.10 -13.00 2.35
CA ASP A 158 -2.02 -13.31 3.45
C ASP A 158 -1.57 -12.72 4.80
N PRO A 159 -0.30 -12.84 5.23
CA PRO A 159 0.20 -12.18 6.43
C PRO A 159 0.00 -10.66 6.44
N VAL A 160 0.26 -9.96 5.34
CA VAL A 160 0.09 -8.51 5.24
C VAL A 160 -1.38 -8.12 5.27
N CYS A 161 -2.25 -8.84 4.56
CA CYS A 161 -3.69 -8.63 4.62
C CYS A 161 -4.23 -8.79 6.06
N ALA A 162 -3.79 -9.82 6.79
CA ALA A 162 -4.19 -10.04 8.17
C ALA A 162 -3.67 -8.93 9.11
N LEU A 163 -2.41 -8.52 8.96
CA LEU A 163 -1.84 -7.41 9.72
C LEU A 163 -2.58 -6.10 9.46
N ALA A 164 -2.94 -5.81 8.22
CA ALA A 164 -3.71 -4.62 7.88
C ALA A 164 -5.03 -4.56 8.66
N GLY A 165 -5.68 -5.70 8.88
CA GLY A 165 -6.89 -5.79 9.71
C GLY A 165 -6.68 -5.42 11.18
N CYS A 166 -5.48 -5.65 11.74
CA CYS A 166 -5.15 -5.36 13.14
C CYS A 166 -4.98 -3.87 13.44
N PHE A 167 -4.72 -3.03 12.43
CA PHE A 167 -4.38 -1.61 12.62
C PHE A 167 -5.38 -0.66 11.95
N GLN A 168 -6.62 -1.10 11.77
CA GLN A 168 -7.69 -0.22 11.29
C GLN A 168 -8.09 0.77 12.37
N ALA A 169 -8.19 2.04 12.00
CA ALA A 169 -8.62 3.11 12.90
C ALA A 169 -9.40 4.18 12.13
N GLY A 170 -10.51 4.64 12.73
CA GLY A 170 -11.26 5.76 12.16
C GLY A 170 -10.43 7.06 12.14
N PRO A 171 -10.85 8.06 11.36
CA PRO A 171 -12.04 8.09 10.51
C PRO A 171 -11.83 7.54 9.08
N VAL A 172 -10.62 7.08 8.73
CA VAL A 172 -10.26 6.66 7.36
C VAL A 172 -10.55 5.17 7.16
N PRO A 173 -11.57 4.78 6.36
CA PRO A 173 -11.78 3.38 6.03
C PRO A 173 -10.60 2.81 5.24
N GLY A 174 -10.12 1.64 5.63
CA GLY A 174 -8.94 1.04 4.99
C GLY A 174 -7.65 1.82 5.24
N LYS A 175 -7.53 2.49 6.41
CA LYS A 175 -6.35 3.29 6.79
C LYS A 175 -5.04 2.54 6.56
N LEU A 176 -5.01 1.27 6.89
CA LEU A 176 -3.93 0.35 6.56
C LEU A 176 -4.46 -0.70 5.59
N GLN A 177 -3.80 -0.89 4.46
CA GLN A 177 -4.22 -1.88 3.48
C GLN A 177 -3.04 -2.49 2.72
N PRO A 178 -3.18 -3.73 2.23
CA PRO A 178 -2.23 -4.26 1.28
C PRO A 178 -2.31 -3.45 -0.01
N GLY A 179 -1.17 -3.26 -0.66
CA GLY A 179 -1.12 -2.70 -2.00
C GLY A 179 -1.63 -3.67 -3.07
N PRO A 180 -1.86 -3.20 -4.29
CA PRO A 180 -2.10 -4.10 -5.42
C PRO A 180 -0.94 -5.07 -5.62
N ALA A 181 -1.21 -6.13 -6.36
CA ALA A 181 -0.18 -7.09 -6.77
C ALA A 181 0.95 -6.35 -7.50
N TRP A 182 2.16 -6.44 -6.96
CA TRP A 182 3.29 -5.64 -7.39
C TRP A 182 4.35 -6.52 -8.06
N TRP A 183 4.96 -6.02 -9.13
CA TRP A 183 6.07 -6.56 -9.89
C TRP A 183 5.88 -8.05 -10.26
N PHE A 184 6.55 -9.01 -9.57
CA PHE A 184 6.40 -10.44 -9.86
C PHE A 184 4.98 -10.98 -9.60
N ASN A 185 4.21 -10.28 -8.76
CA ASN A 185 2.79 -10.57 -8.50
C ASN A 185 1.84 -9.85 -9.45
N ASP A 186 2.35 -8.91 -10.28
CA ASP A 186 1.54 -8.14 -11.24
C ASP A 186 1.20 -9.01 -12.47
N THR A 187 0.51 -10.10 -12.20
CA THR A 187 0.00 -11.10 -13.13
C THR A 187 -1.47 -11.36 -12.81
N LYS A 188 -2.19 -12.01 -13.72
CA LYS A 188 -3.59 -12.39 -13.47
C LYS A 188 -3.74 -13.17 -12.15
N ASP A 189 -2.93 -14.20 -11.96
CA ASP A 189 -3.03 -15.08 -10.79
C ASP A 189 -2.61 -14.35 -9.49
N GLY A 190 -1.58 -13.51 -9.55
CA GLY A 190 -1.14 -12.70 -8.43
C GLY A 190 -2.18 -11.67 -8.02
N MET A 191 -2.81 -10.97 -8.99
CA MET A 191 -3.90 -10.02 -8.74
C MET A 191 -5.12 -10.72 -8.12
N GLU A 192 -5.53 -11.87 -8.66
CA GLU A 192 -6.63 -12.64 -8.10
C GLU A 192 -6.34 -13.12 -6.68
N THR A 193 -5.11 -13.58 -6.42
CA THR A 193 -4.68 -14.03 -5.09
C THR A 193 -4.73 -12.87 -4.09
N GLN A 194 -4.20 -11.72 -4.44
CA GLN A 194 -4.22 -10.54 -3.58
C GLN A 194 -5.65 -10.07 -3.28
N LEU A 195 -6.51 -9.95 -4.31
CA LEU A 195 -7.90 -9.53 -4.15
C LEU A 195 -8.70 -10.52 -3.29
N LYS A 196 -8.51 -11.84 -3.48
CA LYS A 196 -9.14 -12.89 -2.68
C LYS A 196 -8.67 -12.86 -1.23
N SER A 197 -7.37 -12.63 -1.00
CA SER A 197 -6.82 -12.51 0.35
C SER A 197 -7.41 -11.29 1.09
N LEU A 198 -7.45 -10.14 0.44
CA LEU A 198 -8.05 -8.94 1.00
C LEU A 198 -9.55 -9.11 1.26
N ALA A 199 -10.28 -9.76 0.35
CA ALA A 199 -11.71 -10.02 0.54
C ALA A 199 -12.02 -10.92 1.76
N ARG A 200 -11.08 -11.83 2.10
CA ARG A 200 -11.23 -12.73 3.26
C ARG A 200 -10.91 -12.08 4.60
N THR A 201 -10.01 -11.10 4.61
CA THR A 201 -9.40 -10.59 5.84
C THR A 201 -9.64 -9.11 6.10
N GLY A 202 -10.14 -8.36 5.10
CA GLY A 202 -10.28 -6.91 5.18
C GLY A 202 -11.44 -6.35 4.37
N LEU A 203 -11.35 -5.07 4.06
CA LEU A 203 -12.42 -4.30 3.42
C LEU A 203 -12.12 -4.12 1.93
N LEU A 204 -12.40 -5.15 1.11
CA LEU A 204 -12.19 -5.07 -0.33
C LEU A 204 -12.88 -3.85 -0.96
N SER A 205 -14.07 -3.46 -0.48
CA SER A 205 -14.81 -2.29 -0.97
C SER A 205 -14.08 -0.95 -0.78
N HIS A 206 -13.10 -0.88 0.13
CA HIS A 206 -12.30 0.32 0.38
C HIS A 206 -10.87 0.21 -0.16
N PHE A 207 -10.61 -0.83 -0.96
CA PHE A 207 -9.30 -1.00 -1.60
C PHE A 207 -9.02 0.15 -2.58
N THR A 208 -7.81 0.71 -2.53
CA THR A 208 -7.40 1.83 -3.40
C THR A 208 -7.14 1.43 -4.84
N GLY A 209 -7.27 0.13 -5.15
CA GLY A 209 -7.14 -0.39 -6.51
C GLY A 209 -5.69 -0.53 -6.96
N MET A 210 -5.52 -0.61 -8.28
CA MET A 210 -4.23 -0.85 -8.89
C MET A 210 -3.46 0.44 -9.11
N VAL A 211 -2.18 0.39 -8.76
CA VAL A 211 -1.15 1.32 -9.23
C VAL A 211 -0.37 0.63 -10.33
N THR A 212 -0.23 1.26 -11.49
CA THR A 212 0.42 0.61 -12.64
C THR A 212 1.93 0.59 -12.55
N ASP A 213 2.55 1.44 -11.72
CA ASP A 213 4.01 1.60 -11.62
C ASP A 213 4.68 1.69 -13.00
N SER A 214 4.11 2.53 -13.87
CA SER A 214 4.45 2.57 -15.27
C SER A 214 5.70 3.40 -15.53
N ARG A 215 6.68 2.81 -16.19
CA ARG A 215 7.86 3.51 -16.75
C ARG A 215 7.68 3.88 -18.24
N SER A 216 6.56 3.51 -18.85
CA SER A 216 6.21 3.77 -20.24
C SER A 216 4.73 4.09 -20.38
N PHE A 217 4.38 5.00 -21.29
CA PHE A 217 2.99 5.31 -21.62
C PHE A 217 2.20 4.06 -22.08
N LEU A 218 2.86 3.11 -22.73
CA LEU A 218 2.24 1.87 -23.19
C LEU A 218 1.77 0.98 -22.03
N SER A 219 2.36 1.12 -20.83
CA SER A 219 2.00 0.31 -19.67
C SER A 219 0.76 0.81 -18.92
N TYR A 220 0.22 1.99 -19.24
CA TYR A 220 -1.03 2.46 -18.63
C TYR A 220 -2.24 1.58 -18.94
N SER A 221 -2.21 0.85 -20.04
CA SER A 221 -3.23 -0.16 -20.39
C SER A 221 -3.35 -1.28 -19.32
N ARG A 222 -2.36 -1.47 -18.47
CA ARG A 222 -2.41 -2.45 -17.36
C ARG A 222 -3.53 -2.14 -16.36
N HIS A 223 -3.94 -0.89 -16.21
CA HIS A 223 -5.10 -0.57 -15.37
C HIS A 223 -6.40 -1.09 -15.99
N GLU A 224 -6.54 -1.11 -17.31
CA GLU A 224 -7.67 -1.76 -17.98
C GLU A 224 -7.62 -3.28 -17.77
N TYR A 225 -6.44 -3.88 -17.85
CA TYR A 225 -6.24 -5.30 -17.56
C TYR A 225 -6.71 -5.66 -16.13
N PHE A 226 -6.30 -4.87 -15.13
CA PHE A 226 -6.77 -5.03 -13.75
C PHE A 226 -8.29 -4.93 -13.65
N ARG A 227 -8.93 -3.93 -14.28
CA ARG A 227 -10.40 -3.79 -14.25
C ARG A 227 -11.11 -5.02 -14.82
N ARG A 228 -10.58 -5.62 -15.86
CA ARG A 228 -11.12 -6.86 -16.43
C ARG A 228 -10.99 -8.06 -15.48
N ILE A 229 -9.86 -8.18 -14.81
CA ILE A 229 -9.64 -9.22 -13.79
C ILE A 229 -10.61 -9.03 -12.63
N LEU A 230 -10.73 -7.82 -12.09
CA LEU A 230 -11.64 -7.49 -11.00
C LEU A 230 -13.10 -7.79 -11.39
N ALA A 231 -13.54 -7.36 -12.56
CA ALA A 231 -14.88 -7.61 -13.07
C ALA A 231 -15.18 -9.11 -13.21
N ASN A 232 -14.22 -9.85 -13.77
CA ASN A 232 -14.35 -11.29 -13.92
C ASN A 232 -14.39 -12.02 -12.59
N LEU A 233 -13.58 -11.59 -11.61
CA LEU A 233 -13.57 -12.16 -10.26
C LEU A 233 -14.91 -11.93 -9.54
N LEU A 234 -15.38 -10.68 -9.50
CA LEU A 234 -16.65 -10.32 -8.87
C LEU A 234 -17.86 -10.96 -9.56
N GLY A 235 -17.88 -10.95 -10.89
CA GLY A 235 -18.89 -11.61 -11.69
C GLY A 235 -18.92 -13.13 -11.45
N GLY A 236 -17.75 -13.75 -11.34
CA GLY A 236 -17.60 -15.16 -10.98
C GLY A 236 -18.20 -15.46 -9.59
N TRP A 237 -17.95 -14.62 -8.60
CA TRP A 237 -18.54 -14.75 -7.27
C TRP A 237 -20.07 -14.63 -7.30
N MET A 238 -20.61 -13.71 -8.10
CA MET A 238 -22.06 -13.59 -8.29
C MET A 238 -22.66 -14.87 -8.91
N VAL A 239 -22.02 -15.39 -9.95
CA VAL A 239 -22.53 -16.60 -10.65
C VAL A 239 -22.54 -17.82 -9.73
N ARG A 240 -21.55 -17.93 -8.84
CA ARG A 240 -21.46 -19.03 -7.87
C ARG A 240 -22.27 -18.80 -6.60
N GLY A 241 -22.91 -17.63 -6.44
CA GLY A 241 -23.66 -17.28 -5.24
C GLY A 241 -22.78 -16.92 -4.02
N GLU A 242 -21.51 -16.61 -4.26
CA GLU A 242 -20.53 -16.21 -3.23
C GLU A 242 -20.61 -14.71 -2.91
N ALA A 243 -21.25 -13.92 -3.79
CA ALA A 243 -21.53 -12.51 -3.60
C ALA A 243 -23.02 -12.22 -3.89
N PRO A 244 -23.61 -11.20 -3.24
CA PRO A 244 -24.99 -10.82 -3.50
C PRO A 244 -25.23 -10.49 -4.97
N GLY A 245 -26.40 -10.85 -5.51
CA GLY A 245 -26.82 -10.39 -6.83
C GLY A 245 -27.26 -11.48 -7.82
N CYS A 246 -26.81 -12.72 -7.65
CA CYS A 246 -27.19 -13.79 -8.57
C CYS A 246 -28.53 -14.47 -8.22
N MET A 247 -28.95 -14.35 -6.98
CA MET A 247 -30.16 -15.09 -6.50
C MET A 247 -31.46 -14.47 -6.98
N VAL A 248 -31.49 -13.19 -7.33
CA VAL A 248 -32.76 -12.52 -7.69
C VAL A 248 -33.16 -12.76 -9.15
N SER A 249 -32.23 -13.06 -10.04
CA SER A 249 -32.56 -13.32 -11.45
C SER A 249 -32.97 -14.76 -11.77
N ARG A 250 -32.82 -15.69 -10.80
CA ARG A 250 -33.20 -17.12 -10.97
C ARG A 250 -34.41 -17.53 -10.17
N VAL A 251 -35.04 -16.62 -9.42
CA VAL A 251 -36.38 -16.92 -8.92
C VAL A 251 -37.32 -16.94 -10.13
N PRO A 252 -37.88 -18.08 -10.54
CA PRO A 252 -38.89 -18.08 -11.56
C PRO A 252 -39.97 -17.08 -11.11
N ARG A 253 -40.35 -16.14 -11.95
CA ARG A 253 -41.57 -15.37 -11.72
C ARG A 253 -42.69 -16.36 -11.66
N PHE A 254 -43.00 -16.86 -10.50
CA PHE A 254 -44.30 -17.49 -10.27
C PHE A 254 -45.31 -16.44 -10.67
N ALA A 255 -46.07 -16.76 -11.71
CA ALA A 255 -47.13 -15.91 -12.16
C ALA A 255 -48.03 -15.63 -10.93
N ALA A 256 -47.97 -14.38 -10.47
CA ALA A 256 -48.89 -13.95 -9.42
C ALA A 256 -50.29 -14.14 -9.97
N VAL A 257 -51.03 -15.05 -9.36
CA VAL A 257 -52.48 -15.14 -9.54
C VAL A 257 -53.02 -13.76 -9.17
N ARG A 258 -53.46 -13.01 -10.16
CA ARG A 258 -54.10 -11.72 -9.97
C ARG A 258 -55.40 -11.93 -9.20
N THR A 259 -55.39 -11.69 -7.91
CA THR A 259 -56.58 -11.33 -7.17
C THR A 259 -56.84 -9.84 -7.36
N ARG A 260 -57.99 -9.50 -7.89
CA ARG A 260 -58.52 -8.13 -8.02
C ARG A 260 -58.63 -7.51 -6.64
N GLY A 261 -57.89 -6.45 -6.39
CA GLY A 261 -58.18 -5.50 -5.34
C GLY A 261 -57.06 -5.21 -4.35
N GLU A 262 -55.87 -4.73 -4.82
CA GLU A 262 -54.98 -3.94 -4.00
C GLU A 262 -54.14 -3.00 -4.90
N GLN A 263 -54.62 -1.78 -5.05
CA GLN A 263 -53.86 -0.63 -5.49
C GLN A 263 -53.11 -0.10 -4.27
N HIS A 264 -51.85 0.22 -4.45
CA HIS A 264 -50.90 0.78 -3.49
C HIS A 264 -50.14 -0.23 -2.61
N ALA A 265 -49.26 -1.02 -3.25
CA ALA A 265 -48.01 -1.43 -2.62
C ALA A 265 -46.91 -0.61 -3.29
N GLU A 266 -46.36 0.35 -2.57
CA GLU A 266 -45.07 0.97 -2.93
C GLU A 266 -44.07 -0.14 -3.18
N ARG A 267 -43.58 -0.24 -4.41
CA ARG A 267 -42.45 -1.09 -4.75
C ARG A 267 -41.24 -0.59 -3.93
N ALA A 268 -41.01 -1.20 -2.79
CA ALA A 268 -39.68 -1.22 -2.24
C ALA A 268 -38.82 -1.90 -3.29
N THR A 269 -38.15 -1.11 -4.10
CA THR A 269 -37.15 -1.57 -5.06
C THR A 269 -36.03 -2.19 -4.23
N SER A 270 -35.99 -3.53 -4.19
CA SER A 270 -34.81 -4.23 -3.68
C SER A 270 -33.59 -3.64 -4.35
N PRO A 271 -32.53 -3.27 -3.63
CA PRO A 271 -31.34 -2.69 -4.24
C PRO A 271 -30.89 -3.59 -5.38
N ASN A 272 -30.69 -3.00 -6.54
CA ASN A 272 -30.16 -3.74 -7.68
C ASN A 272 -28.70 -4.10 -7.36
N TYR A 273 -28.47 -5.35 -7.04
CA TYR A 273 -27.13 -5.82 -6.65
C TYR A 273 -26.09 -5.66 -7.74
N PHE A 274 -26.49 -5.53 -9.02
CA PHE A 274 -25.60 -5.12 -10.10
C PHE A 274 -25.08 -3.70 -9.87
N ASP A 275 -25.90 -2.80 -9.37
CA ASP A 275 -25.51 -1.44 -9.05
C ASP A 275 -24.57 -1.42 -7.84
N LEU A 276 -24.80 -2.30 -6.85
CA LEU A 276 -23.92 -2.41 -5.68
C LEU A 276 -22.50 -2.86 -6.07
N LEU A 277 -22.36 -3.94 -6.82
CA LEU A 277 -21.04 -4.43 -7.25
C LEU A 277 -20.41 -3.55 -8.33
N GLY A 278 -21.22 -2.95 -9.19
CA GLY A 278 -20.77 -1.94 -10.15
C GLY A 278 -20.22 -0.70 -9.46
N GLY A 279 -20.91 -0.21 -8.42
CA GLY A 279 -20.44 0.88 -7.57
C GLY A 279 -19.15 0.53 -6.84
N MET A 280 -19.07 -0.66 -6.25
CA MET A 280 -17.84 -1.15 -5.61
C MET A 280 -16.66 -1.25 -6.59
N MET A 281 -16.90 -1.70 -7.83
CA MET A 281 -15.87 -1.71 -8.86
C MET A 281 -15.39 -0.30 -9.21
N GLN A 282 -16.30 0.66 -9.35
CA GLN A 282 -15.97 2.05 -9.60
C GLN A 282 -15.15 2.65 -8.44
N ASP A 283 -15.55 2.35 -7.21
CA ASP A 283 -14.83 2.79 -6.02
C ASP A 283 -13.40 2.21 -5.99
N ILE A 284 -13.23 0.91 -6.20
CA ILE A 284 -11.91 0.26 -6.25
C ILE A 284 -11.06 0.80 -7.41
N CYS A 285 -11.66 1.06 -8.57
CA CYS A 285 -10.91 1.49 -9.74
C CYS A 285 -10.56 2.98 -9.75
N TYR A 286 -11.20 3.81 -8.92
CA TYR A 286 -11.01 5.26 -8.95
C TYR A 286 -11.32 5.96 -7.61
N THR A 287 -12.56 5.86 -7.12
CA THR A 287 -13.06 6.76 -6.08
C THR A 287 -12.33 6.57 -4.74
N ASN A 288 -11.99 5.32 -4.39
CA ASN A 288 -11.27 5.04 -3.16
C ASN A 288 -9.88 5.67 -3.16
N ALA A 289 -9.16 5.60 -4.29
CA ALA A 289 -7.85 6.25 -4.42
C ALA A 289 -7.98 7.77 -4.31
N ALA A 290 -8.95 8.37 -5.00
CA ALA A 290 -9.22 9.80 -4.91
C ALA A 290 -9.44 10.23 -3.46
N ARG A 291 -10.35 9.58 -2.74
CA ARG A 291 -10.65 9.88 -1.32
C ARG A 291 -9.48 9.59 -0.39
N PHE A 292 -8.75 8.48 -0.61
CA PHE A 292 -7.66 8.08 0.25
C PHE A 292 -6.49 9.06 0.23
N PHE A 293 -6.19 9.64 -0.94
CA PHE A 293 -5.10 10.59 -1.14
C PHE A 293 -5.55 12.06 -1.03
N GLU A 294 -6.86 12.33 -1.09
CA GLU A 294 -7.36 13.67 -0.81
C GLU A 294 -7.05 14.05 0.65
N THR A 295 -6.61 15.28 0.83
CA THR A 295 -6.57 15.87 2.14
C THR A 295 -7.94 16.47 2.42
N SER A 296 -8.52 16.16 3.56
CA SER A 296 -9.50 17.05 4.17
C SER A 296 -8.86 18.43 4.29
N GLU A 297 -9.33 19.38 3.49
CA GLU A 297 -9.11 20.80 3.73
C GLU A 297 -9.77 21.21 5.04
#